data_8fe3abfccc0fe289567cb5c7a6ba064f
#
_entry.id   8fe3abfccc0fe289567cb5c7a6ba064f
#
_cell.length_a   1.000
_cell.length_b   1.000
_cell.length_c   1.000
_cell.angle_alpha   90.00
_cell.angle_beta   90.00
_cell.angle_gamma   90.00
#
_symmetry.space_group_name_H-M   'P 1'
#
loop_
_entity.id
_entity.type
_entity.pdbx_description
1 polymer ?
#
loop_
_entity_poly.entity_id
_entity_poly.type
_entity_poly.pdbx_seq_one_letter_code
_entity_poly.pdbx_strand_id
1 'polypeptide(L)'
;MKLVVTEKNDAAQQISSLLGGTRPKADKVYSTPVYRLTVDGEEWVCIGLRGHILEPDFVPSIVYKKSKGWQAVTADGEVFPTTLPAHLPKPPFKTKRKPFTADGVALNTWKMDTLPYLTYAPIEKLPKEKDIIRSLKNLAKKADEIIIATDFDREGELIGSDALSCIQEVNPDAPVARARYSAFTKPEIEHAFSHLVPLDVNLAQAGESRQDIDLIWGAVLTRFLTIVKFAGYGNVRSSGRVQTPTLALIVARERERMAFVPEDYWVVKGLFADGADEFEATYAQKRISDKAQADAVMAHVEGVDSARVSAIEKRRRTIAPPAPFNTTSLMAAAANEGLSPARTMRLAE
;
A
#
# COMPACT_ATOMS: atom_id res chain seq x y z
N MET A 1 -30.04 -19.13 2.02
CA MET A 1 -29.59 -17.76 1.67
C MET A 1 -28.08 -17.76 1.49
N LYS A 2 -27.57 -17.27 0.36
CA LYS A 2 -26.12 -17.06 0.15
C LYS A 2 -25.71 -15.66 0.58
N LEU A 3 -24.63 -15.55 1.33
CA LEU A 3 -24.09 -14.28 1.79
C LEU A 3 -22.85 -13.90 0.97
N VAL A 4 -22.95 -12.79 0.23
CA VAL A 4 -21.83 -12.24 -0.55
C VAL A 4 -21.20 -11.09 0.25
N VAL A 5 -19.88 -11.19 0.48
CA VAL A 5 -19.11 -10.20 1.23
C VAL A 5 -18.15 -9.48 0.28
N THR A 6 -18.33 -8.18 0.14
CA THR A 6 -17.50 -7.33 -0.74
C THR A 6 -16.66 -6.34 0.08
N GLU A 7 -15.61 -5.80 -0.52
CA GLU A 7 -14.72 -4.85 0.17
C GLU A 7 -15.39 -3.51 0.50
N LYS A 8 -16.28 -3.03 -0.39
CA LYS A 8 -16.93 -1.71 -0.28
C LYS A 8 -18.41 -1.81 -0.59
N ASN A 9 -19.19 -0.88 -0.06
CA ASN A 9 -20.63 -0.81 -0.30
C ASN A 9 -20.99 -0.67 -1.78
N ASP A 10 -20.20 0.11 -2.54
CA ASP A 10 -20.46 0.33 -3.97
C ASP A 10 -20.25 -0.96 -4.77
N ALA A 11 -19.27 -1.79 -4.40
CA ALA A 11 -19.07 -3.12 -4.96
C ALA A 11 -20.28 -4.04 -4.67
N ALA A 12 -20.78 -4.03 -3.43
CA ALA A 12 -21.98 -4.80 -3.07
C ALA A 12 -23.20 -4.39 -3.91
N GLN A 13 -23.39 -3.09 -4.11
CA GLN A 13 -24.50 -2.56 -4.94
C GLN A 13 -24.33 -2.95 -6.41
N GLN A 14 -23.13 -2.81 -6.97
CA GLN A 14 -22.86 -3.13 -8.37
C GLN A 14 -23.02 -4.62 -8.66
N ILE A 15 -22.41 -5.48 -7.85
CA ILE A 15 -22.52 -6.94 -7.97
C ILE A 15 -23.99 -7.36 -7.88
N SER A 16 -24.72 -6.84 -6.89
CA SER A 16 -26.15 -7.15 -6.73
C SER A 16 -26.97 -6.72 -7.94
N SER A 17 -26.65 -5.58 -8.55
CA SER A 17 -27.31 -5.09 -9.77
C SER A 17 -27.01 -5.96 -10.98
N LEU A 18 -25.76 -6.39 -11.14
CA LEU A 18 -25.30 -7.17 -12.28
C LEU A 18 -25.84 -8.61 -12.23
N LEU A 19 -25.86 -9.23 -11.06
CA LEU A 19 -26.39 -10.58 -10.86
C LEU A 19 -27.92 -10.62 -10.85
N GLY A 20 -28.57 -9.63 -10.23
CA GLY A 20 -30.04 -9.56 -10.13
C GLY A 20 -30.72 -8.97 -11.37
N GLY A 21 -29.97 -8.46 -12.34
CA GLY A 21 -30.49 -7.87 -13.57
C GLY A 21 -31.23 -6.53 -13.41
N THR A 22 -31.46 -6.06 -12.18
CA THR A 22 -32.11 -4.79 -11.83
C THR A 22 -31.38 -4.11 -10.68
N ARG A 23 -31.54 -2.79 -10.58
CA ARG A 23 -30.94 -2.06 -9.44
C ARG A 23 -31.56 -2.54 -8.13
N PRO A 24 -30.80 -3.13 -7.21
CA PRO A 24 -31.34 -3.72 -6.00
C PRO A 24 -31.83 -2.62 -5.06
N LYS A 25 -32.93 -2.92 -4.35
CA LYS A 25 -33.40 -2.06 -3.26
C LYS A 25 -32.45 -2.24 -2.07
N ALA A 26 -31.87 -1.14 -1.57
CA ALA A 26 -31.10 -1.17 -0.36
C ALA A 26 -32.01 -1.47 0.85
N ASP A 27 -31.62 -2.46 1.63
CA ASP A 27 -32.15 -2.76 2.95
C ASP A 27 -31.09 -2.43 4.00
N LYS A 28 -31.38 -2.55 5.29
CA LYS A 28 -30.42 -2.31 6.37
C LYS A 28 -30.46 -3.45 7.37
N VAL A 29 -29.27 -3.90 7.76
CA VAL A 29 -29.08 -4.73 8.93
C VAL A 29 -28.34 -3.89 9.96
N TYR A 30 -29.01 -3.55 11.06
CA TYR A 30 -28.61 -2.46 11.97
C TYR A 30 -28.38 -1.16 11.18
N SER A 31 -27.16 -0.62 11.21
CA SER A 31 -26.79 0.61 10.47
C SER A 31 -26.17 0.33 9.09
N THR A 32 -25.88 -0.94 8.75
CA THR A 32 -25.15 -1.32 7.53
C THR A 32 -26.10 -1.56 6.37
N PRO A 33 -25.91 -0.90 5.21
CA PRO A 33 -26.65 -1.21 3.99
C PRO A 33 -26.39 -2.63 3.52
N VAL A 34 -27.42 -3.31 3.06
CA VAL A 34 -27.33 -4.63 2.43
C VAL A 34 -28.23 -4.67 1.21
N TYR A 35 -27.92 -5.53 0.26
CA TYR A 35 -28.66 -5.66 -0.98
C TYR A 35 -29.16 -7.09 -1.13
N ARG A 36 -30.49 -7.25 -1.20
CA ARG A 36 -31.15 -8.54 -1.36
C ARG A 36 -31.53 -8.73 -2.82
N LEU A 37 -31.28 -9.91 -3.34
CA LEU A 37 -31.61 -10.28 -4.70
C LEU A 37 -31.96 -11.76 -4.76
N THR A 38 -32.58 -12.17 -5.85
CA THR A 38 -32.85 -13.58 -6.15
C THR A 38 -32.07 -13.96 -7.41
N VAL A 39 -31.26 -15.00 -7.31
CA VAL A 39 -30.52 -15.58 -8.43
C VAL A 39 -30.95 -17.03 -8.56
N ASP A 40 -31.46 -17.44 -9.69
CA ASP A 40 -31.94 -18.81 -9.99
C ASP A 40 -32.90 -19.39 -8.92
N GLY A 41 -33.74 -18.52 -8.36
CA GLY A 41 -34.71 -18.89 -7.32
C GLY A 41 -34.16 -18.94 -5.89
N GLU A 42 -32.87 -18.72 -5.67
CA GLU A 42 -32.24 -18.64 -4.35
C GLU A 42 -32.12 -17.21 -3.84
N GLU A 43 -32.32 -17.01 -2.53
CA GLU A 43 -32.09 -15.71 -1.88
C GLU A 43 -30.61 -15.46 -1.67
N TRP A 44 -30.13 -14.33 -2.17
CA TRP A 44 -28.77 -13.83 -1.98
C TRP A 44 -28.80 -12.50 -1.24
N VAL A 45 -27.80 -12.27 -0.40
CA VAL A 45 -27.63 -11.00 0.32
C VAL A 45 -26.18 -10.54 0.16
N CYS A 46 -26.01 -9.35 -0.39
CA CYS A 46 -24.69 -8.72 -0.51
C CYS A 46 -24.49 -7.67 0.58
N ILE A 47 -23.38 -7.74 1.28
CA ILE A 47 -22.92 -6.76 2.26
C ILE A 47 -21.58 -6.19 1.84
N GLY A 48 -21.44 -4.85 1.87
CA GLY A 48 -20.18 -4.16 1.67
C GLY A 48 -19.51 -3.84 3.00
N LEU A 49 -18.24 -4.18 3.10
CA LEU A 49 -17.38 -3.74 4.19
C LEU A 49 -16.95 -2.26 3.96
N ARG A 50 -16.06 -1.74 4.79
CA ARG A 50 -15.37 -0.44 4.60
C ARG A 50 -13.86 -0.63 4.52
N GLY A 51 -13.40 -1.59 3.70
CA GLY A 51 -12.04 -2.08 3.73
C GLY A 51 -11.82 -2.99 4.93
N HIS A 52 -10.68 -2.88 5.60
CA HIS A 52 -10.38 -3.69 6.79
C HIS A 52 -11.35 -3.42 7.94
N ILE A 53 -12.03 -4.45 8.39
CA ILE A 53 -12.93 -4.43 9.55
C ILE A 53 -12.22 -4.76 10.85
N LEU A 54 -11.06 -5.39 10.78
CA LEU A 54 -10.12 -5.59 11.87
C LEU A 54 -8.89 -4.73 11.66
N GLU A 55 -8.20 -4.37 12.75
CA GLU A 55 -6.90 -3.68 12.70
C GLU A 55 -5.90 -4.40 13.61
N PRO A 56 -4.64 -4.57 13.16
CA PRO A 56 -3.62 -5.16 13.99
C PRO A 56 -3.13 -4.15 15.04
N ASP A 57 -2.96 -4.61 16.27
CA ASP A 57 -2.26 -3.87 17.32
C ASP A 57 -1.46 -4.85 18.19
N PHE A 58 -0.51 -4.33 18.94
CA PHE A 58 0.21 -5.15 19.90
C PHE A 58 -0.69 -5.51 21.07
N VAL A 59 -0.52 -6.74 21.59
CA VAL A 59 -1.12 -7.06 22.88
C VAL A 59 -0.70 -6.02 23.93
N PRO A 60 -1.60 -5.58 24.83
CA PRO A 60 -1.32 -4.50 25.76
C PRO A 60 -0.22 -4.83 26.78
N SER A 61 0.00 -6.11 27.07
CA SER A 61 1.04 -6.55 28.00
C SER A 61 1.52 -7.97 27.75
N ILE A 62 2.73 -8.24 28.25
CA ILE A 62 3.32 -9.58 28.33
C ILE A 62 3.71 -9.86 29.77
N VAL A 63 3.47 -11.09 30.22
CA VAL A 63 3.79 -11.55 31.59
C VAL A 63 4.70 -12.77 31.54
N TYR A 64 5.56 -12.95 32.54
CA TYR A 64 6.46 -14.09 32.67
C TYR A 64 6.12 -14.93 33.90
N LYS A 65 5.82 -16.20 33.70
CA LYS A 65 5.63 -17.18 34.75
C LYS A 65 6.74 -18.24 34.70
N LYS A 66 7.40 -18.51 35.85
CA LYS A 66 8.51 -19.47 35.92
C LYS A 66 8.17 -20.84 35.32
N SER A 67 6.93 -21.30 35.55
CA SER A 67 6.45 -22.62 35.08
C SER A 67 5.96 -22.64 33.63
N LYS A 68 5.58 -21.47 33.05
CA LYS A 68 4.92 -21.37 31.74
C LYS A 68 5.69 -20.49 30.73
N GLY A 69 6.76 -19.80 31.16
CA GLY A 69 7.51 -18.86 30.34
C GLY A 69 6.74 -17.54 30.10
N TRP A 70 7.02 -16.89 28.99
CA TRP A 70 6.33 -15.68 28.59
C TRP A 70 4.93 -15.99 28.09
N GLN A 71 4.01 -15.13 28.44
CA GLN A 71 2.61 -15.17 28.01
C GLN A 71 2.18 -13.78 27.56
N ALA A 72 1.43 -13.71 26.46
CA ALA A 72 0.76 -12.49 26.01
C ALA A 72 -0.59 -12.36 26.72
N VAL A 73 -0.99 -11.13 26.98
CA VAL A 73 -2.32 -10.80 27.52
C VAL A 73 -3.00 -9.87 26.53
N THR A 74 -4.09 -10.32 25.94
CA THR A 74 -4.86 -9.57 24.95
C THR A 74 -5.66 -8.43 25.55
N ALA A 75 -6.24 -7.58 24.71
CA ALA A 75 -7.06 -6.45 25.16
C ALA A 75 -8.34 -6.86 25.92
N ASP A 76 -8.89 -8.02 25.61
CA ASP A 76 -10.04 -8.62 26.30
C ASP A 76 -9.68 -9.50 27.51
N GLY A 77 -8.35 -9.65 27.77
CA GLY A 77 -7.82 -10.35 28.94
C GLY A 77 -7.52 -11.82 28.72
N GLU A 78 -7.61 -12.34 27.52
CA GLU A 78 -7.15 -13.69 27.20
C GLU A 78 -5.64 -13.81 27.38
N VAL A 79 -5.18 -15.00 27.73
CA VAL A 79 -3.76 -15.28 28.02
C VAL A 79 -3.30 -16.48 27.21
N PHE A 80 -2.30 -16.27 26.36
CA PHE A 80 -1.71 -17.34 25.56
C PHE A 80 -0.18 -17.37 25.61
N PRO A 81 0.47 -18.53 25.39
CA PRO A 81 1.91 -18.65 25.39
C PRO A 81 2.56 -17.81 24.28
N THR A 82 3.68 -17.17 24.58
CA THR A 82 4.50 -16.48 23.59
C THR A 82 5.99 -16.74 23.85
N THR A 83 6.80 -16.48 22.83
CA THR A 83 8.25 -16.66 22.91
C THR A 83 8.94 -15.34 22.66
N LEU A 84 9.80 -14.94 23.60
CA LEU A 84 10.67 -13.78 23.48
C LEU A 84 12.14 -14.20 23.45
N PRO A 85 13.01 -13.45 22.79
CA PRO A 85 14.43 -13.73 22.78
C PRO A 85 15.03 -13.85 24.19
N ALA A 86 15.95 -14.80 24.36
CA ALA A 86 16.54 -15.11 25.66
C ALA A 86 17.34 -13.94 26.28
N HIS A 87 17.84 -13.02 25.46
CA HIS A 87 18.58 -11.84 25.88
C HIS A 87 17.71 -10.77 26.54
N LEU A 88 16.39 -10.82 26.37
CA LEU A 88 15.50 -9.85 26.99
C LEU A 88 15.39 -10.11 28.51
N PRO A 89 15.51 -9.05 29.34
CA PRO A 89 15.36 -9.17 30.79
C PRO A 89 14.03 -9.80 31.19
N LYS A 90 14.07 -10.67 32.21
CA LYS A 90 12.87 -11.35 32.77
C LYS A 90 12.56 -10.81 34.17
N PRO A 91 11.28 -10.85 34.59
CA PRO A 91 10.95 -10.56 35.97
C PRO A 91 11.64 -11.51 36.98
N PRO A 92 11.87 -11.07 38.22
CA PRO A 92 11.52 -9.77 38.76
C PRO A 92 12.44 -8.67 38.30
N PHE A 93 11.86 -7.57 37.80
CA PHE A 93 12.66 -6.42 37.38
C PHE A 93 13.18 -5.63 38.57
N LYS A 94 14.36 -4.99 38.43
CA LYS A 94 14.94 -4.14 39.48
C LYS A 94 14.09 -2.92 39.81
N THR A 95 13.27 -2.47 38.84
CA THR A 95 12.32 -1.39 39.01
C THR A 95 10.88 -1.89 38.83
N LYS A 96 9.97 -1.42 39.67
CA LYS A 96 8.51 -1.69 39.58
C LYS A 96 7.75 -0.50 38.98
N ARG A 97 8.45 0.46 38.38
CA ARG A 97 7.80 1.60 37.70
C ARG A 97 7.41 1.22 36.28
N LYS A 98 6.28 1.72 35.80
CA LYS A 98 5.90 1.55 34.37
C LYS A 98 7.08 1.82 33.45
N PRO A 99 7.35 0.97 32.46
CA PRO A 99 6.46 -0.05 31.89
C PRO A 99 6.47 -1.41 32.63
N PHE A 100 7.37 -1.61 33.60
CA PHE A 100 7.55 -2.89 34.29
C PHE A 100 6.51 -3.06 35.40
N THR A 101 5.91 -4.23 35.41
CA THR A 101 5.05 -4.72 36.50
C THR A 101 5.79 -5.77 37.34
N ALA A 102 5.18 -6.33 38.39
CA ALA A 102 5.81 -7.35 39.20
C ALA A 102 6.20 -8.61 38.40
N ASP A 103 5.45 -8.93 37.36
CA ASP A 103 5.54 -10.16 36.59
C ASP A 103 5.61 -9.94 35.08
N GLY A 104 5.60 -8.68 34.58
CA GLY A 104 5.56 -8.43 33.16
C GLY A 104 5.91 -7.01 32.69
N VAL A 105 5.59 -6.73 31.44
CA VAL A 105 5.83 -5.45 30.76
C VAL A 105 4.55 -4.95 30.10
N ALA A 106 4.19 -3.70 30.38
CA ALA A 106 3.11 -3.01 29.71
C ALA A 106 3.60 -2.39 28.40
N LEU A 107 3.12 -2.88 27.25
CA LEU A 107 3.60 -2.52 25.93
C LEU A 107 3.00 -1.21 25.37
N ASN A 108 1.88 -0.77 25.94
CA ASN A 108 1.24 0.50 25.56
C ASN A 108 1.98 1.74 26.09
N THR A 109 2.99 1.58 26.93
CA THR A 109 3.77 2.67 27.52
C THR A 109 4.92 3.08 26.61
N TRP A 110 4.97 4.35 26.21
CA TRP A 110 6.04 4.89 25.35
C TRP A 110 7.30 5.20 26.16
N LYS A 111 8.18 4.22 26.30
CA LYS A 111 9.50 4.34 26.93
C LYS A 111 10.53 3.50 26.19
N MET A 112 11.80 3.91 26.27
CA MET A 112 12.91 3.17 25.66
C MET A 112 12.96 1.71 26.11
N ASP A 113 12.66 1.46 27.37
CA ASP A 113 12.69 0.12 27.98
C ASP A 113 11.62 -0.83 27.41
N THR A 114 10.56 -0.30 26.76
CA THR A 114 9.52 -1.14 26.11
C THR A 114 9.88 -1.56 24.69
N LEU A 115 10.72 -0.80 23.99
CA LEU A 115 10.97 -1.02 22.56
C LEU A 115 11.56 -2.41 22.25
N PRO A 116 12.52 -2.95 23.03
CA PRO A 116 13.03 -4.29 22.79
C PRO A 116 11.96 -5.38 22.91
N TYR A 117 10.99 -5.22 23.82
CA TYR A 117 9.87 -6.15 23.97
C TYR A 117 8.84 -5.98 22.88
N LEU A 118 8.55 -4.74 22.48
CA LEU A 118 7.59 -4.41 21.44
C LEU A 118 7.95 -5.04 20.09
N THR A 119 9.25 -5.08 19.77
CA THR A 119 9.76 -5.69 18.53
C THR A 119 9.36 -7.17 18.36
N TYR A 120 9.16 -7.87 19.48
CA TYR A 120 8.85 -9.31 19.50
C TYR A 120 7.49 -9.60 20.13
N ALA A 121 6.72 -8.57 20.43
CA ALA A 121 5.40 -8.74 21.03
C ALA A 121 4.43 -9.35 20.02
N PRO A 122 3.55 -10.26 20.45
CA PRO A 122 2.46 -10.72 19.63
C PRO A 122 1.54 -9.57 19.20
N ILE A 123 1.00 -9.74 18.01
CA ILE A 123 0.00 -8.84 17.42
C ILE A 123 -1.35 -9.51 17.53
N GLU A 124 -2.36 -8.74 17.91
CA GLU A 124 -3.76 -9.17 17.93
C GLU A 124 -4.58 -8.35 16.94
N LYS A 125 -5.67 -8.91 16.43
CA LYS A 125 -6.59 -8.21 15.54
C LYS A 125 -7.76 -7.67 16.33
N LEU A 126 -7.86 -6.35 16.40
CA LEU A 126 -8.91 -5.65 17.14
C LEU A 126 -10.06 -5.24 16.22
N PRO A 127 -11.33 -5.30 16.68
CA PRO A 127 -12.47 -4.82 15.92
C PRO A 127 -12.41 -3.33 15.65
N LYS A 128 -12.22 -2.94 14.36
CA LYS A 128 -12.22 -1.56 13.89
C LYS A 128 -13.64 -1.09 13.56
N GLU A 129 -14.34 -1.84 12.71
CA GLU A 129 -15.70 -1.50 12.23
C GLU A 129 -16.77 -2.32 12.94
N LYS A 130 -16.98 -2.06 14.24
CA LYS A 130 -17.86 -2.87 15.12
C LYS A 130 -19.28 -3.03 14.61
N ASP A 131 -19.87 -1.98 14.01
CA ASP A 131 -21.24 -2.03 13.46
C ASP A 131 -21.34 -2.96 12.25
N ILE A 132 -20.32 -2.93 11.38
CA ILE A 132 -20.24 -3.81 10.21
C ILE A 132 -20.05 -5.25 10.65
N ILE A 133 -19.12 -5.50 11.59
CA ILE A 133 -18.89 -6.84 12.16
C ILE A 133 -20.18 -7.40 12.77
N ARG A 134 -20.93 -6.57 13.52
CA ARG A 134 -22.22 -6.98 14.09
C ARG A 134 -23.23 -7.36 13.01
N SER A 135 -23.32 -6.57 11.94
CA SER A 135 -24.22 -6.82 10.80
C SER A 135 -23.81 -8.09 10.05
N LEU A 136 -22.51 -8.25 9.78
CA LEU A 136 -21.93 -9.41 9.13
C LEU A 136 -22.23 -10.70 9.90
N LYS A 137 -21.95 -10.73 11.23
CA LYS A 137 -22.26 -11.87 12.11
C LYS A 137 -23.75 -12.21 12.15
N ASN A 138 -24.63 -11.20 12.13
CA ASN A 138 -26.07 -11.41 12.13
C ASN A 138 -26.54 -12.09 10.83
N LEU A 139 -26.02 -11.67 9.68
CA LEU A 139 -26.30 -12.29 8.38
C LEU A 139 -25.72 -13.68 8.26
N ALA A 140 -24.48 -13.86 8.71
CA ALA A 140 -23.75 -15.12 8.65
C ALA A 140 -24.46 -16.27 9.39
N LYS A 141 -25.12 -15.98 10.52
CA LYS A 141 -25.92 -16.98 11.28
C LYS A 141 -27.03 -17.64 10.44
N LYS A 142 -27.48 -16.99 9.37
CA LYS A 142 -28.58 -17.45 8.49
C LYS A 142 -28.09 -17.87 7.12
N ALA A 143 -26.80 -17.79 6.88
CA ALA A 143 -26.23 -18.10 5.57
C ALA A 143 -25.94 -19.60 5.44
N ASP A 144 -26.36 -20.20 4.34
CA ASP A 144 -26.06 -21.58 3.96
C ASP A 144 -24.72 -21.65 3.21
N GLU A 145 -24.28 -20.57 2.61
CA GLU A 145 -23.02 -20.43 1.88
C GLU A 145 -22.50 -19.00 1.96
N ILE A 146 -21.18 -18.85 2.08
CA ILE A 146 -20.47 -17.57 2.12
C ILE A 146 -19.64 -17.41 0.85
N ILE A 147 -19.84 -16.32 0.14
CA ILE A 147 -19.06 -15.97 -1.06
C ILE A 147 -18.26 -14.71 -0.76
N ILE A 148 -16.94 -14.83 -0.68
CA ILE A 148 -16.04 -13.69 -0.55
C ILE A 148 -15.83 -13.10 -1.95
N ALA A 149 -16.16 -11.82 -2.11
CA ALA A 149 -16.13 -11.08 -3.37
C ALA A 149 -15.46 -9.71 -3.18
N THR A 150 -14.35 -9.69 -2.43
CA THR A 150 -13.44 -8.55 -2.26
C THR A 150 -12.56 -8.38 -3.50
N ASP A 151 -11.84 -7.27 -3.63
CA ASP A 151 -10.94 -7.01 -4.76
C ASP A 151 -9.90 -8.15 -4.92
N PHE A 152 -9.48 -8.44 -6.16
CA PHE A 152 -8.56 -9.54 -6.42
C PHE A 152 -7.10 -9.07 -6.30
N ASP A 153 -6.70 -8.77 -5.07
CA ASP A 153 -5.32 -8.52 -4.70
C ASP A 153 -5.06 -9.01 -3.25
N ARG A 154 -3.83 -8.83 -2.74
CA ARG A 154 -3.47 -9.30 -1.39
C ARG A 154 -4.20 -8.55 -0.28
N GLU A 155 -4.57 -7.29 -0.47
CA GLU A 155 -5.34 -6.52 0.52
C GLU A 155 -6.79 -7.02 0.55
N GLY A 156 -7.42 -7.20 -0.62
CA GLY A 156 -8.76 -7.76 -0.71
C GLY A 156 -8.84 -9.19 -0.20
N GLU A 157 -7.82 -10.02 -0.43
CA GLU A 157 -7.78 -11.39 0.10
C GLU A 157 -7.64 -11.40 1.64
N LEU A 158 -6.85 -10.47 2.21
CA LEU A 158 -6.77 -10.29 3.66
C LEU A 158 -8.08 -9.77 4.25
N ILE A 159 -8.73 -8.78 3.63
CA ILE A 159 -10.04 -8.28 4.05
C ILE A 159 -11.07 -9.42 4.05
N GLY A 160 -11.06 -10.25 3.01
CA GLY A 160 -11.90 -11.44 2.91
C GLY A 160 -11.63 -12.45 4.01
N SER A 161 -10.36 -12.71 4.33
CA SER A 161 -9.93 -13.60 5.41
C SER A 161 -10.33 -13.07 6.78
N ASP A 162 -10.19 -11.77 7.03
CA ASP A 162 -10.63 -11.11 8.26
C ASP A 162 -12.15 -11.19 8.44
N ALA A 163 -12.91 -10.97 7.35
CA ALA A 163 -14.35 -11.15 7.38
C ALA A 163 -14.75 -12.59 7.69
N LEU A 164 -14.06 -13.55 7.06
CA LEU A 164 -14.29 -14.97 7.30
C LEU A 164 -14.02 -15.36 8.75
N SER A 165 -12.96 -14.87 9.37
CA SER A 165 -12.68 -15.15 10.79
C SER A 165 -13.82 -14.68 11.69
N CYS A 166 -14.37 -13.48 11.44
CA CYS A 166 -15.55 -12.98 12.15
C CYS A 166 -16.83 -13.82 11.91
N ILE A 167 -16.99 -14.36 10.68
CA ILE A 167 -18.12 -15.21 10.31
C ILE A 167 -18.03 -16.55 11.03
N GLN A 168 -16.86 -17.17 11.06
CA GLN A 168 -16.62 -18.47 11.66
C GLN A 168 -16.88 -18.52 13.17
N GLU A 169 -16.80 -17.38 13.87
CA GLU A 169 -17.19 -17.30 15.28
C GLU A 169 -18.69 -17.62 15.52
N VAL A 170 -19.54 -17.45 14.51
CA VAL A 170 -21.00 -17.59 14.62
C VAL A 170 -21.60 -18.63 13.67
N ASN A 171 -20.89 -19.03 12.65
CA ASN A 171 -21.24 -20.06 11.67
C ASN A 171 -19.97 -20.76 11.14
N PRO A 172 -19.34 -21.62 11.97
CA PRO A 172 -18.07 -22.26 11.64
C PRO A 172 -18.13 -23.27 10.48
N ASP A 173 -19.31 -23.86 10.26
CA ASP A 173 -19.49 -24.94 9.29
C ASP A 173 -20.00 -24.46 7.92
N ALA A 174 -20.25 -23.17 7.75
CA ALA A 174 -20.72 -22.65 6.46
C ALA A 174 -19.68 -22.85 5.36
N PRO A 175 -20.07 -23.43 4.21
CA PRO A 175 -19.22 -23.49 3.04
C PRO A 175 -18.77 -22.10 2.61
N VAL A 176 -17.48 -21.98 2.26
CA VAL A 176 -16.87 -20.72 1.87
C VAL A 176 -16.26 -20.84 0.47
N ALA A 177 -16.59 -19.90 -0.39
CA ALA A 177 -16.03 -19.79 -1.72
C ALA A 177 -15.61 -18.35 -2.04
N ARG A 178 -14.80 -18.19 -3.08
CA ARG A 178 -14.22 -16.91 -3.51
C ARG A 178 -14.61 -16.63 -4.95
N ALA A 179 -15.25 -15.49 -5.20
CA ALA A 179 -15.48 -14.95 -6.53
C ALA A 179 -14.30 -14.03 -6.91
N ARG A 180 -13.58 -14.34 -8.00
CA ARG A 180 -12.45 -13.55 -8.51
C ARG A 180 -12.84 -12.81 -9.77
N TYR A 181 -12.79 -11.50 -9.74
CA TYR A 181 -13.08 -10.62 -10.88
C TYR A 181 -12.08 -9.45 -10.89
N SER A 182 -11.85 -8.91 -12.08
CA SER A 182 -10.97 -7.75 -12.30
C SER A 182 -11.71 -6.51 -12.79
N ALA A 183 -12.98 -6.65 -13.18
CA ALA A 183 -13.80 -5.55 -13.65
C ALA A 183 -15.30 -5.75 -13.28
N PHE A 184 -16.00 -4.64 -13.07
CA PHE A 184 -17.45 -4.64 -12.82
C PHE A 184 -18.25 -4.62 -14.14
N THR A 185 -17.99 -5.63 -15.00
CA THR A 185 -18.81 -5.85 -16.19
C THR A 185 -19.69 -7.08 -16.00
N LYS A 186 -20.87 -7.10 -16.63
CA LYS A 186 -21.80 -8.20 -16.45
C LYS A 186 -21.21 -9.57 -16.80
N PRO A 187 -20.52 -9.75 -17.96
CA PRO A 187 -19.92 -11.02 -18.29
C PRO A 187 -18.84 -11.48 -17.29
N GLU A 188 -18.03 -10.54 -16.78
CA GLU A 188 -16.94 -10.85 -15.82
C GLU A 188 -17.52 -11.30 -14.47
N ILE A 189 -18.53 -10.59 -13.96
CA ILE A 189 -19.18 -10.93 -12.68
C ILE A 189 -19.95 -12.26 -12.81
N GLU A 190 -20.73 -12.48 -13.87
CA GLU A 190 -21.41 -13.75 -14.09
C GLU A 190 -20.41 -14.92 -14.20
N HIS A 191 -19.29 -14.72 -14.89
CA HIS A 191 -18.23 -15.72 -14.97
C HIS A 191 -17.61 -16.00 -13.60
N ALA A 192 -17.26 -14.97 -12.83
CA ALA A 192 -16.64 -15.11 -11.51
C ALA A 192 -17.53 -15.86 -10.51
N PHE A 193 -18.83 -15.58 -10.54
CA PHE A 193 -19.79 -16.22 -9.64
C PHE A 193 -20.22 -17.63 -10.09
N SER A 194 -20.05 -17.97 -11.37
CA SER A 194 -20.23 -19.35 -11.87
C SER A 194 -18.97 -20.21 -11.74
N HIS A 195 -17.80 -19.61 -11.46
CA HIS A 195 -16.51 -20.28 -11.32
C HIS A 195 -15.83 -19.93 -10.00
N LEU A 196 -16.52 -20.22 -8.91
CA LEU A 196 -16.00 -19.97 -7.56
C LEU A 196 -14.77 -20.84 -7.27
N VAL A 197 -13.82 -20.27 -6.53
CA VAL A 197 -12.56 -20.93 -6.15
C VAL A 197 -12.39 -20.88 -4.62
N PRO A 198 -11.46 -21.62 -4.03
CA PRO A 198 -11.08 -21.44 -2.64
C PRO A 198 -10.45 -20.07 -2.38
N LEU A 199 -10.56 -19.55 -1.14
CA LEU A 199 -9.81 -18.38 -0.68
C LEU A 199 -8.30 -18.65 -0.73
N ASP A 200 -7.50 -17.71 -1.20
CA ASP A 200 -6.05 -17.84 -1.25
C ASP A 200 -5.42 -17.42 0.08
N VAL A 201 -5.28 -18.40 0.97
CA VAL A 201 -4.71 -18.20 2.31
C VAL A 201 -3.28 -17.64 2.24
N ASN A 202 -2.47 -18.07 1.27
CA ASN A 202 -1.10 -17.58 1.13
C ASN A 202 -1.07 -16.10 0.73
N LEU A 203 -1.97 -15.69 -0.15
CA LEU A 203 -2.11 -14.31 -0.55
C LEU A 203 -2.61 -13.42 0.60
N ALA A 204 -3.58 -13.91 1.39
CA ALA A 204 -4.05 -13.25 2.61
C ALA A 204 -2.92 -13.10 3.63
N GLN A 205 -2.13 -14.15 3.88
CA GLN A 205 -0.97 -14.10 4.78
C GLN A 205 0.12 -13.12 4.30
N ALA A 206 0.31 -12.97 2.99
CA ALA A 206 1.22 -11.95 2.46
C ALA A 206 0.74 -10.53 2.75
N GLY A 207 -0.58 -10.29 2.71
CA GLY A 207 -1.21 -9.04 3.15
C GLY A 207 -1.02 -8.81 4.66
N GLU A 208 -1.30 -9.81 5.48
CA GLU A 208 -1.13 -9.77 6.93
C GLU A 208 0.32 -9.49 7.35
N SER A 209 1.28 -10.23 6.79
CA SER A 209 2.72 -10.01 7.04
C SER A 209 3.14 -8.56 6.72
N ARG A 210 2.57 -7.97 5.68
CA ARG A 210 2.81 -6.56 5.37
C ARG A 210 2.25 -5.63 6.44
N GLN A 211 1.05 -5.87 6.95
CA GLN A 211 0.46 -5.08 8.03
C GLN A 211 1.29 -5.19 9.30
N ASP A 212 1.74 -6.39 9.66
CA ASP A 212 2.57 -6.63 10.84
C ASP A 212 3.92 -5.90 10.75
N ILE A 213 4.58 -5.97 9.59
CA ILE A 213 5.82 -5.22 9.35
C ILE A 213 5.57 -3.71 9.46
N ASP A 214 4.49 -3.20 8.87
CA ASP A 214 4.14 -1.77 8.94
C ASP A 214 3.86 -1.35 10.38
N LEU A 215 3.19 -2.18 11.18
CA LEU A 215 2.93 -1.93 12.60
C LEU A 215 4.22 -1.95 13.43
N ILE A 216 5.01 -3.02 13.33
CA ILE A 216 6.26 -3.18 14.12
C ILE A 216 7.23 -2.04 13.77
N TRP A 217 7.50 -1.85 12.48
CA TRP A 217 8.42 -0.81 12.01
C TRP A 217 7.93 0.59 12.43
N GLY A 218 6.67 0.89 12.14
CA GLY A 218 6.07 2.18 12.43
C GLY A 218 6.07 2.48 13.92
N ALA A 219 5.61 1.56 14.75
CA ALA A 219 5.50 1.76 16.19
C ALA A 219 6.88 1.88 16.87
N VAL A 220 7.81 0.96 16.58
CA VAL A 220 9.13 0.95 17.21
C VAL A 220 9.92 2.20 16.83
N LEU A 221 10.01 2.53 15.55
CA LEU A 221 10.80 3.70 15.11
C LEU A 221 10.12 5.02 15.47
N THR A 222 8.81 5.12 15.36
CA THR A 222 8.08 6.33 15.78
C THR A 222 8.27 6.60 17.27
N ARG A 223 8.12 5.58 18.11
CA ARG A 223 8.35 5.71 19.56
C ARG A 223 9.81 6.04 19.86
N PHE A 224 10.76 5.35 19.22
CA PHE A 224 12.20 5.64 19.37
C PHE A 224 12.54 7.09 19.04
N LEU A 225 12.19 7.56 17.84
CA LEU A 225 12.47 8.92 17.38
C LEU A 225 11.80 9.98 18.25
N THR A 226 10.56 9.73 18.66
CA THR A 226 9.82 10.64 19.53
C THR A 226 10.46 10.75 20.90
N ILE A 227 10.84 9.63 21.51
CA ILE A 227 11.45 9.60 22.87
C ILE A 227 12.85 10.23 22.85
N VAL A 228 13.70 9.86 21.88
CA VAL A 228 15.08 10.36 21.80
C VAL A 228 15.14 11.86 21.49
N LYS A 229 14.31 12.33 20.55
CA LYS A 229 14.39 13.73 20.08
C LYS A 229 13.64 14.70 20.96
N PHE A 230 12.53 14.29 21.57
CA PHE A 230 11.56 15.23 22.17
C PHE A 230 11.21 14.95 23.65
N ALA A 231 11.74 13.90 24.25
CA ALA A 231 11.61 13.57 25.68
C ALA A 231 10.24 13.85 26.35
N GLY A 232 9.14 13.99 25.57
CA GLY A 232 7.83 14.36 26.10
C GLY A 232 6.78 14.73 25.06
N TYR A 233 5.61 14.96 25.55
CA TYR A 233 4.33 15.11 24.88
C TYR A 233 4.27 16.21 23.81
N GLY A 234 3.60 15.92 22.70
CA GLY A 234 3.09 16.89 21.74
C GLY A 234 3.66 16.85 20.32
N ASN A 235 4.88 16.30 20.11
CA ASN A 235 5.51 16.26 18.79
C ASN A 235 5.92 14.83 18.41
N VAL A 236 4.93 13.99 18.03
CA VAL A 236 5.20 12.65 17.50
C VAL A 236 5.99 12.75 16.20
N ARG A 237 7.13 12.06 16.14
CA ARG A 237 7.94 11.91 14.92
C ARG A 237 7.65 10.55 14.31
N SER A 238 6.67 10.56 13.39
CA SER A 238 6.29 9.35 12.69
C SER A 238 7.40 8.86 11.76
N SER A 239 7.56 7.56 11.71
CA SER A 239 8.41 6.84 10.78
C SER A 239 7.59 5.70 10.17
N GLY A 240 7.75 5.46 8.89
CA GLY A 240 7.02 4.42 8.20
C GLY A 240 7.82 3.83 7.05
N ARG A 241 7.48 2.61 6.66
CA ARG A 241 8.14 1.86 5.62
C ARG A 241 8.14 2.57 4.25
N VAL A 242 7.13 3.36 3.95
CA VAL A 242 7.04 4.16 2.72
C VAL A 242 7.53 5.59 2.97
N GLN A 243 7.08 6.22 4.05
CA GLN A 243 7.36 7.61 4.38
C GLN A 243 8.87 7.90 4.52
N THR A 244 9.60 7.05 5.24
CA THR A 244 11.02 7.26 5.52
C THR A 244 11.90 7.12 4.28
N PRO A 245 11.77 6.08 3.44
CA PRO A 245 12.53 6.00 2.18
C PRO A 245 12.19 7.12 1.21
N THR A 246 10.92 7.54 1.12
CA THR A 246 10.53 8.67 0.27
C THR A 246 11.22 9.97 0.71
N LEU A 247 11.23 10.25 2.01
CA LEU A 247 11.97 11.39 2.56
C LEU A 247 13.47 11.28 2.27
N ALA A 248 14.04 10.09 2.40
CA ALA A 248 15.47 9.86 2.12
C ALA A 248 15.84 10.19 0.66
N LEU A 249 14.99 9.84 -0.31
CA LEU A 249 15.19 10.19 -1.72
C LEU A 249 15.18 11.72 -1.94
N ILE A 250 14.25 12.42 -1.30
CA ILE A 250 14.17 13.89 -1.38
C ILE A 250 15.42 14.53 -0.77
N VAL A 251 15.83 14.05 0.42
CA VAL A 251 17.04 14.56 1.10
C VAL A 251 18.30 14.27 0.29
N ALA A 252 18.42 13.09 -0.31
CA ALA A 252 19.56 12.76 -1.19
C ALA A 252 19.64 13.73 -2.37
N ARG A 253 18.51 13.97 -3.03
CA ARG A 253 18.43 14.92 -4.16
C ARG A 253 18.75 16.35 -3.75
N GLU A 254 18.28 16.78 -2.58
CA GLU A 254 18.59 18.12 -2.07
C GLU A 254 20.09 18.26 -1.74
N ARG A 255 20.72 17.21 -1.18
CA ARG A 255 22.18 17.22 -0.96
C ARG A 255 22.97 17.30 -2.26
N GLU A 256 22.55 16.59 -3.31
CA GLU A 256 23.15 16.74 -4.65
C GLU A 256 23.01 18.18 -5.17
N ARG A 257 21.82 18.78 -5.01
CA ARG A 257 21.56 20.16 -5.40
C ARG A 257 22.46 21.13 -4.63
N MET A 258 22.63 20.94 -3.32
CA MET A 258 23.48 21.80 -2.49
C MET A 258 24.97 21.61 -2.80
N ALA A 259 25.38 20.43 -3.21
CA ALA A 259 26.76 20.12 -3.60
C ALA A 259 27.08 20.50 -5.05
N PHE A 260 26.07 20.89 -5.83
CA PHE A 260 26.26 21.24 -7.24
C PHE A 260 27.08 22.50 -7.37
N VAL A 261 28.20 22.39 -8.06
CA VAL A 261 29.06 23.53 -8.45
C VAL A 261 28.81 23.80 -9.92
N PRO A 262 28.31 24.99 -10.29
CA PRO A 262 28.15 25.34 -11.69
C PRO A 262 29.53 25.41 -12.39
N GLU A 263 29.59 24.83 -13.57
CA GLU A 263 30.76 24.88 -14.44
C GLU A 263 30.37 25.52 -15.78
N ASP A 264 31.19 26.43 -16.25
CA ASP A 264 31.00 27.03 -17.59
C ASP A 264 31.38 26.03 -18.65
N TYR A 265 30.65 26.04 -19.75
CA TYR A 265 30.99 25.27 -20.93
C TYR A 265 30.62 26.07 -22.20
N TRP A 266 31.30 25.75 -23.26
CA TRP A 266 31.09 26.38 -24.56
C TRP A 266 30.51 25.37 -25.54
N VAL A 267 29.60 25.85 -26.39
CA VAL A 267 29.01 25.09 -27.49
C VAL A 267 29.31 25.85 -28.77
N VAL A 268 30.07 25.24 -29.67
CA VAL A 268 30.37 25.80 -30.96
C VAL A 268 29.33 25.34 -31.97
N LYS A 269 28.69 26.29 -32.64
CA LYS A 269 27.67 26.04 -33.66
C LYS A 269 28.05 26.79 -34.91
N GLY A 270 27.77 26.20 -36.08
CA GLY A 270 27.89 26.82 -37.37
C GLY A 270 26.54 26.93 -38.06
N LEU A 271 26.24 28.07 -38.66
CA LEU A 271 25.10 28.22 -39.54
C LEU A 271 25.62 28.07 -40.99
N PHE A 272 25.05 27.17 -41.74
CA PHE A 272 25.42 26.83 -43.08
C PHE A 272 24.26 27.10 -44.02
N ALA A 273 24.57 27.52 -45.27
CA ALA A 273 23.59 27.72 -46.31
C ALA A 273 23.97 26.90 -47.56
N ASP A 274 22.99 26.27 -48.19
CA ASP A 274 23.13 25.62 -49.49
C ASP A 274 21.95 26.07 -50.37
N GLY A 275 22.25 27.05 -51.22
CA GLY A 275 21.21 27.74 -51.97
C GLY A 275 20.25 28.53 -51.11
N ALA A 276 18.99 28.13 -51.08
CA ALA A 276 17.94 28.74 -50.26
C ALA A 276 17.74 28.06 -48.88
N ASP A 277 18.39 26.94 -48.67
CA ASP A 277 18.25 26.15 -47.43
C ASP A 277 19.34 26.53 -46.43
N GLU A 278 18.92 26.89 -45.21
CA GLU A 278 19.81 27.14 -44.06
C GLU A 278 19.67 26.03 -43.04
N PHE A 279 20.79 25.61 -42.43
CA PHE A 279 20.79 24.63 -41.36
C PHE A 279 21.88 24.90 -40.33
N GLU A 280 21.57 24.59 -39.08
CA GLU A 280 22.52 24.67 -37.97
C GLU A 280 23.22 23.33 -37.78
N ALA A 281 24.53 23.37 -37.60
CA ALA A 281 25.32 22.22 -37.21
C ALA A 281 26.07 22.51 -35.90
N THR A 282 26.22 21.50 -35.09
CA THR A 282 26.92 21.59 -33.81
C THR A 282 28.25 20.86 -33.90
N TYR A 283 29.30 21.45 -33.35
CA TYR A 283 30.63 20.82 -33.29
C TYR A 283 30.55 19.44 -32.62
N ALA A 284 31.37 18.50 -33.05
CA ALA A 284 31.32 17.11 -32.63
C ALA A 284 31.40 16.95 -31.09
N GLN A 285 32.25 17.75 -30.43
CA GLN A 285 32.28 17.85 -28.99
C GLN A 285 31.19 18.83 -28.51
N LYS A 286 30.05 18.31 -28.15
CA LYS A 286 28.84 19.11 -27.81
C LYS A 286 29.04 20.09 -26.66
N ARG A 287 29.95 19.81 -25.73
CA ARG A 287 30.32 20.67 -24.61
C ARG A 287 31.81 20.69 -24.45
N ILE A 288 32.40 21.89 -24.47
CA ILE A 288 33.82 22.12 -24.26
C ILE A 288 33.93 22.82 -22.90
N SER A 289 34.57 22.21 -21.95
CA SER A 289 34.75 22.77 -20.57
C SER A 289 35.98 23.67 -20.47
N ASP A 290 36.90 23.60 -21.42
CA ASP A 290 38.08 24.46 -21.48
C ASP A 290 37.90 25.59 -22.51
N LYS A 291 37.98 26.83 -22.01
CA LYS A 291 37.86 28.02 -22.88
C LYS A 291 38.94 28.09 -23.94
N ALA A 292 40.18 27.73 -23.60
CA ALA A 292 41.28 27.76 -24.57
C ALA A 292 41.06 26.81 -25.76
N GLN A 293 40.45 25.63 -25.44
CA GLN A 293 40.03 24.68 -26.47
C GLN A 293 38.88 25.25 -27.35
N ALA A 294 37.91 25.92 -26.74
CA ALA A 294 36.81 26.56 -27.49
C ALA A 294 37.35 27.68 -28.39
N ASP A 295 38.21 28.53 -27.86
CA ASP A 295 38.85 29.61 -28.61
C ASP A 295 39.73 29.07 -29.75
N ALA A 296 40.45 27.96 -29.56
CA ALA A 296 41.22 27.29 -30.59
C ALA A 296 40.34 26.74 -31.76
N VAL A 297 39.19 26.16 -31.41
CA VAL A 297 38.22 25.72 -32.43
C VAL A 297 37.68 26.88 -33.20
N MET A 298 37.34 28.00 -32.55
CA MET A 298 36.88 29.22 -33.24
C MET A 298 37.94 29.82 -34.14
N ALA A 299 39.19 29.93 -33.69
CA ALA A 299 40.30 30.43 -34.49
C ALA A 299 40.58 29.56 -35.74
N HIS A 300 40.34 28.24 -35.63
CA HIS A 300 40.52 27.32 -36.76
C HIS A 300 39.49 27.50 -37.87
N VAL A 301 38.30 27.97 -37.56
CA VAL A 301 37.22 28.20 -38.52
C VAL A 301 37.05 29.65 -38.91
N GLU A 302 37.81 30.56 -38.30
CA GLU A 302 37.79 31.98 -38.64
C GLU A 302 38.27 32.20 -40.06
N GLY A 303 37.47 32.92 -40.89
CA GLY A 303 37.76 33.18 -42.29
C GLY A 303 37.53 31.99 -43.25
N VAL A 304 36.89 30.94 -42.78
CA VAL A 304 36.50 29.81 -43.65
C VAL A 304 35.08 30.06 -44.17
N ASP A 305 34.98 30.25 -45.49
CA ASP A 305 33.73 30.60 -46.18
C ASP A 305 32.89 29.39 -46.64
N SER A 306 33.45 28.18 -46.54
CA SER A 306 32.75 26.98 -47.02
C SER A 306 33.10 25.73 -46.23
N ALA A 307 32.16 24.80 -46.17
CA ALA A 307 32.35 23.49 -45.58
C ALA A 307 31.87 22.38 -46.52
N ARG A 308 32.41 21.19 -46.34
CA ARG A 308 32.05 20.03 -47.17
C ARG A 308 31.43 18.94 -46.30
N VAL A 309 30.28 18.41 -46.73
CA VAL A 309 29.69 17.20 -46.12
C VAL A 309 30.60 16.02 -46.42
N SER A 310 31.24 15.46 -45.42
CA SER A 310 32.16 14.33 -45.54
C SER A 310 31.47 12.98 -45.58
N ALA A 311 30.36 12.84 -44.84
CA ALA A 311 29.60 11.61 -44.81
C ALA A 311 28.13 11.89 -44.46
N ILE A 312 27.25 11.04 -44.96
CA ILE A 312 25.83 11.02 -44.59
C ILE A 312 25.48 9.60 -44.10
N GLU A 313 25.15 9.48 -42.86
CA GLU A 313 24.68 8.22 -42.28
C GLU A 313 23.16 8.20 -42.20
N LYS A 314 22.53 7.28 -42.91
CA LYS A 314 21.08 7.01 -42.80
C LYS A 314 20.85 5.81 -41.89
N ARG A 315 20.25 6.05 -40.75
CA ARG A 315 19.87 5.00 -39.83
C ARG A 315 18.35 4.88 -39.77
N ARG A 316 17.86 3.68 -40.08
CA ARG A 316 16.43 3.37 -39.84
C ARG A 316 16.23 3.08 -38.38
N ARG A 317 15.37 3.83 -37.70
CA ARG A 317 14.98 3.60 -36.32
C ARG A 317 13.52 3.19 -36.27
N THR A 318 13.25 2.05 -35.66
CA THR A 318 11.89 1.62 -35.36
C THR A 318 11.55 2.14 -33.97
N ILE A 319 10.51 2.94 -33.85
CA ILE A 319 9.98 3.41 -32.59
C ILE A 319 8.76 2.54 -32.30
N ALA A 320 8.85 1.74 -31.23
CA ALA A 320 7.70 1.00 -30.76
C ALA A 320 6.64 1.96 -30.22
N PRO A 321 5.35 1.63 -30.34
CA PRO A 321 4.30 2.41 -29.69
C PRO A 321 4.53 2.42 -28.18
N PRO A 322 4.13 3.49 -27.46
CA PRO A 322 4.25 3.54 -26.02
C PRO A 322 3.43 2.41 -25.38
N ALA A 323 3.93 1.88 -24.27
CA ALA A 323 3.18 0.91 -23.48
C ALA A 323 1.89 1.54 -22.93
N PRO A 324 0.82 0.77 -22.73
CA PRO A 324 -0.37 1.24 -22.04
C PRO A 324 -0.02 1.83 -20.67
N PHE A 325 -0.79 2.82 -20.24
CA PHE A 325 -0.60 3.40 -18.92
C PHE A 325 -0.90 2.40 -17.82
N ASN A 326 -0.02 2.33 -16.83
CA ASN A 326 -0.37 1.89 -15.48
C ASN A 326 -0.72 3.12 -14.63
N THR A 327 -1.23 2.91 -13.42
CA THR A 327 -1.64 3.99 -12.52
C THR A 327 -0.54 5.03 -12.28
N THR A 328 0.70 4.58 -12.07
CA THR A 328 1.84 5.47 -11.80
C THR A 328 2.21 6.31 -13.03
N SER A 329 2.30 5.69 -14.19
CA SER A 329 2.64 6.39 -15.42
C SER A 329 1.52 7.33 -15.88
N LEU A 330 0.24 6.98 -15.63
CA LEU A 330 -0.90 7.85 -15.88
C LEU A 330 -0.83 9.10 -14.99
N MET A 331 -0.60 8.92 -13.68
CA MET A 331 -0.47 10.05 -12.75
C MET A 331 0.72 10.96 -13.10
N ALA A 332 1.85 10.37 -13.51
CA ALA A 332 3.03 11.13 -13.93
C ALA A 332 2.77 11.94 -15.21
N ALA A 333 2.13 11.34 -16.21
CA ALA A 333 1.76 12.03 -17.44
C ALA A 333 0.76 13.16 -17.19
N ALA A 334 -0.28 12.90 -16.39
CA ALA A 334 -1.30 13.88 -16.03
C ALA A 334 -0.75 15.04 -15.17
N ALA A 335 0.28 14.78 -14.35
CA ALA A 335 0.96 15.84 -13.59
C ALA A 335 1.65 16.85 -14.50
N ASN A 336 2.20 16.41 -15.65
CA ASN A 336 2.77 17.32 -16.64
C ASN A 336 1.72 18.23 -17.30
N GLU A 337 0.44 17.79 -17.30
CA GLU A 337 -0.72 18.57 -17.75
C GLU A 337 -1.36 19.38 -16.61
N GLY A 338 -0.72 19.45 -15.43
CA GLY A 338 -1.18 20.22 -14.27
C GLY A 338 -2.29 19.55 -13.44
N LEU A 339 -2.55 18.26 -13.65
CA LEU A 339 -3.54 17.51 -12.86
C LEU A 339 -2.91 16.94 -11.58
N SER A 340 -3.58 17.14 -10.44
CA SER A 340 -3.16 16.47 -9.20
C SER A 340 -3.47 14.95 -9.27
N PRO A 341 -2.70 14.10 -8.56
CA PRO A 341 -2.94 12.65 -8.53
C PRO A 341 -4.39 12.28 -8.16
N ALA A 342 -4.96 12.94 -7.15
CA ALA A 342 -6.34 12.70 -6.73
C ALA A 342 -7.38 13.06 -7.81
N ARG A 343 -7.13 14.13 -8.58
CA ARG A 343 -8.01 14.51 -9.70
C ARG A 343 -7.87 13.55 -10.86
N THR A 344 -6.63 13.13 -11.17
CA THR A 344 -6.34 12.14 -12.21
C THR A 344 -7.08 10.84 -11.94
N MET A 345 -7.00 10.31 -10.72
CA MET A 345 -7.68 9.07 -10.36
C MET A 345 -9.20 9.17 -10.47
N ARG A 346 -9.80 10.26 -9.99
CA ARG A 346 -11.26 10.48 -10.13
C ARG A 346 -11.72 10.57 -11.59
N LEU A 347 -10.89 11.13 -12.46
CA LEU A 347 -11.22 11.21 -13.89
C LEU A 347 -11.05 9.85 -14.58
N ALA A 348 -10.09 9.05 -14.14
CA ALA A 348 -9.88 7.71 -14.66
C ALA A 348 -11.00 6.73 -14.28
N GLU A 349 -11.52 6.83 -13.04
CA GLU A 349 -12.70 6.07 -12.58
C GLU A 349 -13.96 6.41 -13.37
#